data_23ef007e7c96070101c2f3bde5f3432c
#
_entry.id   23ef007e7c96070101c2f3bde5f3432c
#
_cell.length_a   1.000
_cell.length_b   1.000
_cell.length_c   1.000
_cell.angle_alpha   90.00
_cell.angle_beta   90.00
_cell.angle_gamma   90.00
#
_symmetry.space_group_name_H-M   'P 1'
#
loop_
_entity.id
_entity.type
_entity.pdbx_description
1 polymer ?
#
loop_
_entity_poly.entity_id
_entity_poly.type
_entity_poly.pdbx_seq_one_letter_code
_entity_poly.pdbx_strand_id
1 'polypeptide(L)'
;SAMGFRTRDAAKAFKNAIELGAEPMYSQAGPMELNIPAIKGIGGMPIFLVDRDIYENDFIFFDDVEKNPRGAGLNEIDHLTHNVYKGRMDYWANFYEKIFNFQEIRYFDIKGEYTGLTSKALTAPDGMIRIPLNEDSDKGNGQIAEFLADFNGEGIQHIAFITDDLVSTWDKLKGLGLKFMTPPPET
;
A
#
# COMPACT_ATOMS: atom_id res chain seq x y z
N SER A 1 -7.61 -7.04 1.51
CA SER A 1 -6.64 -6.16 0.80
C SER A 1 -5.51 -7.00 0.22
N ALA A 2 -4.82 -6.49 -0.78
CA ALA A 2 -3.63 -7.09 -1.39
C ALA A 2 -2.75 -6.01 -1.99
N MET A 3 -1.45 -6.28 -2.14
CA MET A 3 -0.53 -5.44 -2.92
C MET A 3 0.11 -6.28 -4.02
N GLY A 4 0.46 -5.65 -5.15
CA GLY A 4 1.27 -6.25 -6.19
C GLY A 4 2.58 -5.46 -6.35
N PHE A 5 3.71 -6.11 -6.23
CA PHE A 5 5.02 -5.51 -6.49
C PHE A 5 5.56 -6.03 -7.81
N ARG A 6 5.86 -5.11 -8.72
CA ARG A 6 6.52 -5.46 -9.97
C ARG A 6 7.98 -5.81 -9.72
N THR A 7 8.39 -6.98 -10.17
CA THR A 7 9.76 -7.51 -10.05
C THR A 7 10.30 -7.84 -11.44
N ARG A 8 11.61 -8.04 -11.56
CA ARG A 8 12.22 -8.47 -12.82
C ARG A 8 12.01 -9.95 -13.12
N ASP A 9 11.86 -10.76 -12.06
CA ASP A 9 11.70 -12.21 -12.10
C ASP A 9 10.93 -12.61 -10.82
N ALA A 10 9.66 -12.91 -10.96
CA ALA A 10 8.77 -13.19 -9.84
C ALA A 10 9.14 -14.49 -9.11
N ALA A 11 9.58 -15.51 -9.84
CA ALA A 11 9.97 -16.80 -9.26
C ALA A 11 11.24 -16.67 -8.41
N LYS A 12 12.23 -15.94 -8.93
CA LYS A 12 13.46 -15.66 -8.20
C LYS A 12 13.21 -14.75 -6.98
N ALA A 13 12.38 -13.72 -7.14
CA ALA A 13 12.00 -12.82 -6.05
C ALA A 13 11.28 -13.60 -4.93
N PHE A 14 10.36 -14.49 -5.28
CA PHE A 14 9.66 -15.34 -4.32
C PHE A 14 10.65 -16.27 -3.58
N LYS A 15 11.51 -16.97 -4.31
CA LYS A 15 12.52 -17.85 -3.69
C LYS A 15 13.40 -17.08 -2.70
N ASN A 16 13.91 -15.92 -3.10
CA ASN A 16 14.72 -15.09 -2.23
C ASN A 16 13.95 -14.62 -0.99
N ALA A 17 12.68 -14.22 -1.16
CA ALA A 17 11.85 -13.81 -0.04
C ALA A 17 11.67 -14.94 1.00
N ILE A 18 11.43 -16.17 0.54
CA ILE A 18 11.30 -17.34 1.42
C ILE A 18 12.61 -17.64 2.13
N GLU A 19 13.75 -17.61 1.43
CA GLU A 19 15.09 -17.80 2.02
C GLU A 19 15.40 -16.73 3.09
N LEU A 20 14.85 -15.53 2.94
CA LEU A 20 14.94 -14.45 3.92
C LEU A 20 13.89 -14.54 5.03
N GLY A 21 13.03 -15.55 5.02
CA GLY A 21 12.08 -15.86 6.09
C GLY A 21 10.66 -15.31 5.89
N ALA A 22 10.30 -14.90 4.68
CA ALA A 22 8.90 -14.57 4.37
C ALA A 22 8.04 -15.84 4.39
N GLU A 23 6.80 -15.73 4.85
CA GLU A 23 5.83 -16.82 4.79
C GLU A 23 5.21 -16.89 3.39
N PRO A 24 5.25 -18.07 2.72
CA PRO A 24 4.58 -18.23 1.44
C PRO A 24 3.06 -18.15 1.58
N MET A 25 2.41 -17.61 0.57
CA MET A 25 0.97 -17.63 0.43
C MET A 25 0.61 -18.37 -0.85
N TYR A 26 -0.07 -19.49 -0.71
CA TYR A 26 -0.46 -20.30 -1.84
C TYR A 26 -1.91 -19.98 -2.23
N SER A 27 -2.12 -19.51 -3.46
CA SER A 27 -3.45 -19.42 -4.03
C SER A 27 -3.86 -20.80 -4.56
N GLN A 28 -5.13 -21.13 -4.43
CA GLN A 28 -5.70 -22.28 -5.13
C GLN A 28 -6.03 -21.83 -6.56
N ALA A 29 -4.99 -21.68 -7.40
CA ALA A 29 -5.24 -21.42 -8.82
C ALA A 29 -5.91 -22.65 -9.44
N GLY A 30 -7.03 -22.45 -10.13
CA GLY A 30 -7.71 -23.46 -10.91
C GLY A 30 -6.91 -23.87 -12.17
N PRO A 31 -7.37 -24.91 -12.87
CA PRO A 31 -6.80 -25.27 -14.17
C PRO A 31 -6.95 -24.08 -15.11
N MET A 32 -5.88 -23.66 -15.76
CA MET A 32 -5.79 -22.50 -16.67
C MET A 32 -5.82 -21.13 -15.98
N GLU A 33 -5.80 -21.04 -14.65
CA GLU A 33 -5.62 -19.80 -13.93
C GLU A 33 -4.14 -19.50 -13.68
N LEU A 34 -3.81 -18.21 -13.69
CA LEU A 34 -2.45 -17.75 -13.43
C LEU A 34 -2.10 -17.92 -11.95
N ASN A 35 -1.04 -18.67 -11.69
CA ASN A 35 -0.48 -18.78 -10.34
C ASN A 35 0.58 -17.69 -10.13
N ILE A 36 0.19 -16.57 -9.52
CA ILE A 36 1.09 -15.47 -9.18
C ILE A 36 1.73 -15.77 -7.83
N PRO A 37 3.06 -15.80 -7.72
CA PRO A 37 3.73 -15.98 -6.44
C PRO A 37 3.36 -14.90 -5.45
N ALA A 38 3.05 -15.28 -4.21
CA ALA A 38 2.69 -14.34 -3.16
C ALA A 38 3.30 -14.74 -1.81
N ILE A 39 3.59 -13.73 -0.99
CA ILE A 39 4.00 -13.89 0.40
C ILE A 39 3.01 -13.17 1.31
N LYS A 40 2.97 -13.55 2.58
CA LYS A 40 2.18 -12.83 3.58
C LYS A 40 2.85 -11.50 3.92
N GLY A 41 2.11 -10.44 3.81
CA GLY A 41 2.46 -9.09 4.26
C GLY A 41 1.67 -8.66 5.48
N ILE A 42 1.54 -7.35 5.64
CA ILE A 42 0.87 -6.73 6.77
C ILE A 42 -0.55 -7.27 6.98
N GLY A 43 -0.90 -7.55 8.24
CA GLY A 43 -2.22 -8.09 8.59
C GLY A 43 -2.55 -9.44 7.93
N GLY A 44 -1.56 -10.15 7.39
CA GLY A 44 -1.75 -11.42 6.69
C GLY A 44 -2.22 -11.28 5.24
N MET A 45 -2.26 -10.05 4.69
CA MET A 45 -2.65 -9.86 3.30
C MET A 45 -1.56 -10.32 2.33
N PRO A 46 -1.95 -10.77 1.10
CA PRO A 46 -0.97 -11.16 0.11
C PRO A 46 -0.18 -9.96 -0.44
N ILE A 47 1.13 -10.17 -0.61
CA ILE A 47 1.97 -9.36 -1.49
C ILE A 47 2.30 -10.23 -2.70
N PHE A 48 1.68 -9.93 -3.83
CA PHE A 48 1.94 -10.60 -5.10
C PHE A 48 3.21 -10.08 -5.75
N LEU A 49 4.01 -10.98 -6.30
CA LEU A 49 5.21 -10.65 -7.05
C LEU A 49 4.93 -10.84 -8.54
N VAL A 50 5.00 -9.74 -9.30
CA VAL A 50 4.56 -9.70 -10.71
C VAL A 50 5.72 -9.28 -11.60
N ASP A 51 6.02 -10.05 -12.64
CA ASP A 51 7.12 -9.80 -13.59
C ASP A 51 6.67 -9.63 -15.03
N ARG A 52 5.37 -9.71 -15.28
CA ARG A 52 4.79 -9.57 -16.61
C ARG A 52 3.56 -8.68 -16.60
N ASP A 53 3.13 -8.29 -17.76
CA ASP A 53 1.90 -7.53 -17.93
C ASP A 53 0.69 -8.47 -17.86
N ILE A 54 0.13 -8.62 -16.65
CA ILE A 54 -1.03 -9.49 -16.41
C ILE A 54 -2.31 -8.88 -16.95
N TYR A 55 -2.40 -7.53 -17.03
CA TYR A 55 -3.62 -6.87 -17.47
C TYR A 55 -3.89 -7.06 -18.97
N GLU A 56 -2.87 -7.10 -19.78
CA GLU A 56 -3.02 -7.33 -21.24
C GLU A 56 -3.24 -8.79 -21.58
N ASN A 57 -2.72 -9.72 -20.78
CA ASN A 57 -2.69 -11.14 -21.13
C ASN A 57 -3.73 -11.98 -20.39
N ASP A 58 -4.09 -11.58 -19.15
CA ASP A 58 -4.88 -12.44 -18.27
C ASP A 58 -6.26 -11.84 -17.92
N PHE A 59 -6.51 -10.56 -18.27
CA PHE A 59 -7.82 -9.93 -18.12
C PHE A 59 -8.63 -9.99 -19.42
N ILE A 60 -9.90 -10.31 -19.28
CA ILE A 60 -10.87 -10.24 -20.39
C ILE A 60 -11.49 -8.85 -20.38
N PHE A 61 -11.23 -8.08 -21.41
CA PHE A 61 -11.85 -6.77 -21.60
C PHE A 61 -13.21 -6.89 -22.25
N PHE A 62 -14.14 -6.04 -21.88
CA PHE A 62 -15.41 -5.89 -22.61
C PHE A 62 -15.13 -5.26 -23.99
N ASP A 63 -15.83 -5.71 -25.03
CA ASP A 63 -15.56 -5.33 -26.43
C ASP A 63 -15.64 -3.81 -26.69
N ASP A 64 -16.55 -3.12 -26.01
CA ASP A 64 -16.84 -1.71 -26.22
C ASP A 64 -16.17 -0.76 -25.21
N VAL A 65 -15.19 -1.24 -24.44
CA VAL A 65 -14.51 -0.44 -23.41
C VAL A 65 -13.13 0.00 -23.88
N GLU A 66 -12.87 1.31 -23.80
CA GLU A 66 -11.52 1.85 -24.00
C GLU A 66 -10.56 1.29 -22.94
N LYS A 67 -9.50 0.60 -23.38
CA LYS A 67 -8.55 -0.06 -22.48
C LYS A 67 -7.73 0.91 -21.63
N ASN A 68 -7.45 2.10 -22.16
CA ASN A 68 -6.67 3.15 -21.51
C ASN A 68 -7.44 4.47 -21.52
N PRO A 69 -8.57 4.59 -20.82
CA PRO A 69 -9.37 5.80 -20.82
C PRO A 69 -8.60 6.96 -20.18
N ARG A 70 -8.80 8.17 -20.70
CA ARG A 70 -8.24 9.38 -20.10
C ARG A 70 -8.94 9.64 -18.76
N GLY A 71 -8.23 9.39 -17.67
CA GLY A 71 -8.73 9.58 -16.31
C GLY A 71 -8.88 11.03 -15.87
N ALA A 72 -9.15 11.22 -14.59
CA ALA A 72 -9.31 12.54 -13.97
C ALA A 72 -7.99 13.28 -13.70
N GLY A 73 -6.84 12.66 -13.94
CA GLY A 73 -5.51 13.24 -13.74
C GLY A 73 -4.69 12.59 -12.62
N LEU A 74 -5.14 11.46 -12.09
CA LEU A 74 -4.33 10.64 -11.19
C LEU A 74 -3.35 9.83 -12.05
N ASN A 75 -2.06 10.04 -11.85
CA ASN A 75 -1.02 9.47 -12.71
C ASN A 75 -0.39 8.21 -12.12
N GLU A 76 -0.03 8.27 -10.84
CA GLU A 76 0.72 7.22 -10.15
C GLU A 76 0.25 7.05 -8.71
N ILE A 77 0.50 5.88 -8.13
CA ILE A 77 0.41 5.68 -6.69
C ILE A 77 1.70 6.22 -6.07
N ASP A 78 1.59 7.22 -5.19
CA ASP A 78 2.73 7.77 -4.49
C ASP A 78 3.15 6.88 -3.32
N HIS A 79 2.21 6.56 -2.45
CA HIS A 79 2.49 5.70 -1.31
C HIS A 79 1.26 4.94 -0.80
N LEU A 80 1.53 3.89 -0.04
CA LEU A 80 0.53 3.05 0.64
C LEU A 80 0.81 3.07 2.14
N THR A 81 0.10 3.91 2.88
CA THR A 81 0.29 4.03 4.32
C THR A 81 -0.31 2.85 5.08
N HIS A 82 0.46 2.26 5.94
CA HIS A 82 0.05 1.17 6.81
C HIS A 82 -0.16 1.64 8.24
N ASN A 83 -1.27 1.27 8.86
CA ASN A 83 -1.44 1.39 10.29
C ASN A 83 -1.15 0.05 10.95
N VAL A 84 -0.31 0.08 11.98
CA VAL A 84 0.15 -1.09 12.71
C VAL A 84 -0.17 -0.98 14.20
N TYR A 85 -0.27 -2.13 14.87
CA TYR A 85 -0.42 -2.16 16.32
C TYR A 85 0.80 -1.54 16.99
N LYS A 86 0.57 -0.95 18.17
CA LYS A 86 1.64 -0.39 19.00
C LYS A 86 2.72 -1.44 19.28
N GLY A 87 3.99 -1.05 19.08
CA GLY A 87 5.17 -1.92 19.21
C GLY A 87 5.43 -2.79 17.96
N ARG A 88 4.66 -2.64 16.88
CA ARG A 88 4.80 -3.44 15.67
C ARG A 88 5.49 -2.71 14.51
N MET A 89 5.72 -1.41 14.63
CA MET A 89 6.32 -0.61 13.56
C MET A 89 7.71 -1.13 13.17
N ASP A 90 8.57 -1.41 14.15
CA ASP A 90 9.91 -1.95 13.88
C ASP A 90 9.87 -3.34 13.26
N TYR A 91 8.91 -4.18 13.66
CA TYR A 91 8.73 -5.50 13.06
C TYR A 91 8.42 -5.39 11.55
N TRP A 92 7.48 -4.51 11.18
CA TRP A 92 7.11 -4.32 9.77
C TRP A 92 8.18 -3.55 8.98
N ALA A 93 8.88 -2.59 9.60
CA ALA A 93 10.02 -1.93 8.97
C ALA A 93 11.10 -2.95 8.61
N ASN A 94 11.51 -3.77 9.57
CA ASN A 94 12.49 -4.85 9.37
C ASN A 94 12.03 -5.88 8.31
N PHE A 95 10.73 -6.16 8.22
CA PHE A 95 10.17 -7.02 7.18
C PHE A 95 10.47 -6.45 5.79
N TYR A 96 10.11 -5.18 5.54
CA TYR A 96 10.35 -4.54 4.24
C TYR A 96 11.84 -4.35 3.94
N GLU A 97 12.63 -3.98 4.92
CA GLU A 97 14.09 -3.85 4.79
C GLU A 97 14.74 -5.18 4.42
N LYS A 98 14.39 -6.24 5.14
CA LYS A 98 15.01 -7.56 4.97
C LYS A 98 14.59 -8.25 3.68
N ILE A 99 13.28 -8.23 3.36
CA ILE A 99 12.72 -8.98 2.22
C ILE A 99 12.91 -8.23 0.91
N PHE A 100 12.73 -6.90 0.91
CA PHE A 100 12.70 -6.07 -0.29
C PHE A 100 13.81 -5.03 -0.35
N ASN A 101 14.72 -5.04 0.61
CA ASN A 101 15.82 -4.08 0.70
C ASN A 101 15.35 -2.62 0.75
N PHE A 102 14.20 -2.36 1.38
CA PHE A 102 13.72 -1.01 1.61
C PHE A 102 14.65 -0.30 2.59
N GLN A 103 14.59 1.03 2.57
CA GLN A 103 15.36 1.89 3.46
C GLN A 103 14.43 2.88 4.14
N GLU A 104 14.67 3.11 5.44
CA GLU A 104 14.02 4.20 6.15
C GLU A 104 14.58 5.54 5.65
N ILE A 105 13.70 6.42 5.17
CA ILE A 105 14.05 7.75 4.67
C ILE A 105 13.68 8.86 5.64
N ARG A 106 12.68 8.64 6.50
CA ARG A 106 12.22 9.59 7.51
C ARG A 106 11.55 8.89 8.69
N TYR A 107 11.72 9.50 9.86
CA TYR A 107 11.00 9.18 11.08
C TYR A 107 10.31 10.42 11.62
N PHE A 108 9.06 10.28 12.04
CA PHE A 108 8.27 11.36 12.62
C PHE A 108 7.71 10.92 13.99
N ASP A 109 7.87 11.77 15.00
CA ASP A 109 7.20 11.66 16.30
C ASP A 109 6.26 12.87 16.43
N ILE A 110 4.99 12.65 16.09
CA ILE A 110 3.97 13.70 16.05
C ILE A 110 3.20 13.65 17.38
N LYS A 111 3.36 14.71 18.17
CA LYS A 111 2.69 14.87 19.47
C LYS A 111 1.59 15.91 19.35
N GLY A 112 0.35 15.45 19.28
CA GLY A 112 -0.83 16.30 19.38
C GLY A 112 -1.26 16.50 20.84
N GLU A 113 -2.14 17.45 21.10
CA GLU A 113 -2.66 17.73 22.43
C GLU A 113 -3.43 16.53 22.98
N TYR A 114 -4.23 15.86 22.16
CA TYR A 114 -5.09 14.74 22.53
C TYR A 114 -4.63 13.40 21.99
N THR A 115 -3.99 13.39 20.83
CA THR A 115 -3.53 12.17 20.13
C THR A 115 -2.12 12.39 19.61
N GLY A 116 -1.37 11.32 19.44
CA GLY A 116 -0.05 11.36 18.82
C GLY A 116 0.20 10.08 18.07
N LEU A 117 1.10 10.14 17.10
CA LEU A 117 1.54 8.98 16.34
C LEU A 117 3.04 9.05 16.06
N THR A 118 3.65 7.91 15.89
CA THR A 118 4.97 7.78 15.30
C THR A 118 4.83 7.22 13.89
N SER A 119 5.66 7.70 12.98
CA SER A 119 5.64 7.26 11.59
C SER A 119 7.05 7.02 11.07
N LYS A 120 7.27 5.91 10.38
CA LYS A 120 8.47 5.61 9.61
C LYS A 120 8.12 5.57 8.13
N ALA A 121 8.79 6.37 7.33
CA ALA A 121 8.65 6.31 5.88
C ALA A 121 9.74 5.43 5.28
N LEU A 122 9.33 4.34 4.66
CA LEU A 122 10.20 3.39 3.96
C LEU A 122 10.11 3.59 2.45
N THR A 123 11.20 3.40 1.74
CA THR A 123 11.24 3.42 0.27
C THR A 123 12.00 2.22 -0.29
N ALA A 124 11.53 1.72 -1.44
CA ALA A 124 12.23 0.73 -2.22
C ALA A 124 13.56 1.30 -2.78
N PRO A 125 14.55 0.45 -3.16
CA PRO A 125 15.84 0.90 -3.67
C PRO A 125 15.76 1.81 -4.91
N ASP A 126 14.75 1.65 -5.74
CA ASP A 126 14.49 2.48 -6.92
C ASP A 126 13.66 3.73 -6.62
N GLY A 127 13.19 3.90 -5.38
CA GLY A 127 12.35 5.01 -4.95
C GLY A 127 10.90 4.97 -5.45
N MET A 128 10.49 3.93 -6.18
CA MET A 128 9.16 3.85 -6.81
C MET A 128 8.06 3.36 -5.87
N ILE A 129 8.42 2.60 -4.83
CA ILE A 129 7.47 2.12 -3.82
C ILE A 129 7.79 2.79 -2.50
N ARG A 130 6.80 3.46 -1.92
CA ARG A 130 6.91 4.14 -0.62
C ARG A 130 5.84 3.62 0.31
N ILE A 131 6.24 3.26 1.52
CA ILE A 131 5.36 2.70 2.54
C ILE A 131 5.63 3.42 3.86
N PRO A 132 4.81 4.40 4.22
CA PRO A 132 4.77 4.91 5.58
C PRO A 132 4.13 3.88 6.52
N LEU A 133 4.75 3.66 7.67
CA LEU A 133 4.20 2.84 8.77
C LEU A 133 3.81 3.78 9.90
N ASN A 134 2.57 3.73 10.34
CA ASN A 134 2.06 4.52 11.44
C ASN A 134 1.71 3.66 12.64
N GLU A 135 2.15 4.08 13.81
CA GLU A 135 1.89 3.45 15.09
C GLU A 135 1.36 4.49 16.09
N ASP A 136 0.40 4.09 16.91
CA ASP A 136 -0.15 4.96 17.94
C ASP A 136 0.90 5.32 19.01
N SER A 137 0.90 6.58 19.44
CA SER A 137 1.69 7.01 20.59
C SER A 137 1.10 6.46 21.89
N ASP A 138 1.75 6.78 23.03
CA ASP A 138 1.34 6.31 24.36
C ASP A 138 -0.08 6.68 24.80
N LYS A 139 -0.74 7.63 24.12
CA LYS A 139 -2.08 8.10 24.49
C LYS A 139 -3.23 7.19 24.01
N GLY A 140 -3.01 6.34 23.00
CA GLY A 140 -3.82 5.14 22.72
C GLY A 140 -5.27 5.31 22.24
N ASN A 141 -5.77 6.51 21.94
CA ASN A 141 -7.16 6.76 21.55
C ASN A 141 -7.28 7.58 20.26
N GLY A 142 -6.36 7.40 19.32
CA GLY A 142 -6.32 8.16 18.08
C GLY A 142 -6.97 7.44 16.89
N GLN A 143 -6.88 8.08 15.72
CA GLN A 143 -7.38 7.56 14.45
C GLN A 143 -6.78 6.20 14.06
N ILE A 144 -5.56 5.89 14.54
CA ILE A 144 -4.92 4.59 14.29
C ILE A 144 -5.64 3.49 15.05
N ALA A 145 -5.96 3.71 16.34
CA ALA A 145 -6.71 2.75 17.14
C ALA A 145 -8.11 2.49 16.55
N GLU A 146 -8.81 3.54 16.10
CA GLU A 146 -10.10 3.44 15.42
C GLU A 146 -9.97 2.58 14.14
N PHE A 147 -9.00 2.90 13.28
CA PHE A 147 -8.74 2.11 12.07
C PHE A 147 -8.49 0.62 12.38
N LEU A 148 -7.61 0.33 13.35
CA LEU A 148 -7.27 -1.05 13.70
C LEU A 148 -8.48 -1.84 14.22
N ALA A 149 -9.38 -1.17 14.95
CA ALA A 149 -10.63 -1.77 15.43
C ALA A 149 -11.62 -2.03 14.27
N ASP A 150 -11.87 -1.03 13.43
CA ASP A 150 -12.83 -1.12 12.33
C ASP A 150 -12.35 -2.07 11.22
N PHE A 151 -11.07 -2.02 10.91
CA PHE A 151 -10.43 -2.90 9.92
C PHE A 151 -10.21 -4.32 10.44
N ASN A 152 -10.30 -4.51 11.77
CA ASN A 152 -10.04 -5.75 12.49
C ASN A 152 -8.60 -6.25 12.28
N GLY A 153 -7.62 -5.36 12.35
CA GLY A 153 -6.21 -5.70 12.24
C GLY A 153 -5.34 -4.63 11.61
N GLU A 154 -4.08 -4.97 11.41
CA GLU A 154 -3.11 -4.13 10.69
C GLU A 154 -3.41 -4.13 9.20
N GLY A 155 -3.16 -3.01 8.50
CA GLY A 155 -3.43 -2.94 7.07
C GLY A 155 -3.13 -1.59 6.43
N ILE A 156 -3.47 -1.47 5.15
CA ILE A 156 -3.36 -0.24 4.38
C ILE A 156 -4.49 0.69 4.79
N GLN A 157 -4.12 1.81 5.40
CA GLN A 157 -5.06 2.82 5.85
C GLN A 157 -5.46 3.76 4.71
N HIS A 158 -4.51 4.19 3.88
CA HIS A 158 -4.81 4.98 2.69
C HIS A 158 -3.82 4.77 1.55
N ILE A 159 -4.26 5.17 0.37
CA ILE A 159 -3.49 5.22 -0.86
C ILE A 159 -3.36 6.67 -1.26
N ALA A 160 -2.14 7.16 -1.44
CA ALA A 160 -1.88 8.48 -1.99
C ALA A 160 -1.57 8.38 -3.50
N PHE A 161 -2.08 9.33 -4.25
CA PHE A 161 -1.88 9.42 -5.70
C PHE A 161 -1.16 10.72 -6.06
N ILE A 162 -0.35 10.67 -7.11
CA ILE A 162 0.27 11.84 -7.72
C ILE A 162 -0.62 12.38 -8.83
N THR A 163 -0.70 13.71 -8.92
CA THR A 163 -1.30 14.45 -10.02
C THR A 163 -0.44 15.66 -10.37
N ASP A 164 -0.43 16.04 -11.63
CA ASP A 164 0.29 17.23 -12.10
C ASP A 164 -0.47 18.53 -11.79
N ASP A 165 -1.80 18.45 -11.62
CA ASP A 165 -2.69 19.58 -11.32
C ASP A 165 -3.75 19.15 -10.30
N LEU A 166 -3.46 19.41 -9.03
CA LEU A 166 -4.32 19.02 -7.91
C LEU A 166 -5.70 19.65 -8.00
N VAL A 167 -5.79 20.94 -8.34
CA VAL A 167 -7.07 21.67 -8.39
C VAL A 167 -7.95 21.14 -9.51
N SER A 168 -7.41 21.00 -10.72
CA SER A 168 -8.14 20.44 -11.87
C SER A 168 -8.58 19.00 -11.61
N THR A 169 -7.72 18.17 -11.01
CA THR A 169 -8.05 16.79 -10.65
C THR A 169 -9.18 16.74 -9.61
N TRP A 170 -9.09 17.58 -8.57
CA TRP A 170 -10.11 17.67 -7.54
C TRP A 170 -11.47 18.08 -8.10
N ASP A 171 -11.51 19.11 -8.95
CA ASP A 171 -12.74 19.58 -9.61
C ASP A 171 -13.38 18.48 -10.47
N LYS A 172 -12.57 17.76 -11.25
CA LYS A 172 -13.04 16.65 -12.09
C LYS A 172 -13.61 15.51 -11.25
N LEU A 173 -12.89 15.07 -10.21
CA LEU A 173 -13.34 14.00 -9.34
C LEU A 173 -14.61 14.37 -8.57
N LYS A 174 -14.71 15.63 -8.11
CA LYS A 174 -15.92 16.16 -7.48
C LYS A 174 -17.10 16.18 -8.45
N GLY A 175 -16.86 16.59 -9.70
CA GLY A 175 -17.86 16.58 -10.78
C GLY A 175 -18.37 15.18 -11.11
N LEU A 176 -17.53 14.15 -10.92
CA LEU A 176 -17.88 12.73 -11.06
C LEU A 176 -18.60 12.15 -9.82
N GLY A 177 -18.82 12.95 -8.79
CA GLY A 177 -19.55 12.56 -7.59
C GLY A 177 -18.70 11.99 -6.46
N LEU A 178 -17.36 12.08 -6.55
CA LEU A 178 -16.51 11.69 -5.43
C LEU A 178 -16.71 12.63 -4.25
N LYS A 179 -16.94 12.07 -3.06
CA LYS A 179 -17.08 12.84 -1.83
C LYS A 179 -15.70 13.05 -1.21
N PHE A 180 -15.35 14.30 -0.98
CA PHE A 180 -14.14 14.66 -0.26
C PHE A 180 -14.44 14.93 1.21
N MET A 181 -13.44 14.75 2.07
CA MET A 181 -13.52 15.20 3.45
C MET A 181 -13.57 16.73 3.48
N THR A 182 -14.33 17.27 4.44
CA THR A 182 -14.31 18.71 4.70
C THR A 182 -12.95 19.08 5.27
N PRO A 183 -12.24 20.09 4.71
CA PRO A 183 -11.01 20.55 5.31
C PRO A 183 -11.26 21.03 6.74
N PRO A 184 -10.29 20.87 7.65
CA PRO A 184 -10.42 21.42 9.00
C PRO A 184 -10.62 22.94 8.90
N PRO A 185 -11.38 23.54 9.84
CA PRO A 185 -11.54 25.00 9.88
C PRO A 185 -10.15 25.64 9.99
N GLU A 186 -9.97 26.74 9.27
CA GLU A 186 -8.74 27.54 9.40
C GLU A 186 -8.57 27.98 10.87
N THR A 187 -7.45 27.62 11.48
CA THR A 187 -7.07 28.01 12.83
C THR A 187 -6.22 29.25 12.81
#